data_6ce2fc9cf98da0747d80a39d4e56c4cd
#
_entry.id   6ce2fc9cf98da0747d80a39d4e56c4cd
#
_cell.length_a   1.000
_cell.length_b   1.000
_cell.length_c   1.000
_cell.angle_alpha   90.00
_cell.angle_beta   90.00
_cell.angle_gamma   90.00
#
_symmetry.space_group_name_H-M   'P 1'
#
loop_
_entity.id
_entity.type
_entity.pdbx_description
1 polymer ?
#
loop_
_entity_poly.entity_id
_entity_poly.type
_entity_poly.pdbx_seq_one_letter_code
_entity_poly.pdbx_strand_id
1 'polypeptide(L)'
;SIGSAVFEYTETHRLLSNYSVFLVTTDNTNAFDSSDDNVYAVQITSYYGGASGSESGYPTIRWVNVAALTADPDTTVQEVTLDASSDWVYFDLISGSTVAEPSADNWQLGFSRYSVKTNSGISGDSAAGSFFAQQPAGFYDAEGTAIISAFSDGDVIAAAEAALTDTSGWAEWGSRTAWATDAAYSSLNPDYQGAYPGLLEYGFYSYDPTGAVAGTAHMLVAAPENGVMLRSGSGNSYARMHLSSLQYADAADASSQTTWTFDFEVQPETE
;
A
#
# COMPACT_ATOMS: atom_id res chain seq x y z
N SER A 1 -4.00 1.20 -1.11
CA SER A 1 -3.43 2.04 -0.04
C SER A 1 -2.16 2.73 -0.53
N ILE A 2 -2.09 4.05 -0.37
CA ILE A 2 -0.90 4.84 -0.73
C ILE A 2 0.32 4.39 0.11
N GLY A 3 0.11 3.97 1.35
CA GLY A 3 1.17 3.64 2.30
C GLY A 3 2.17 2.60 1.80
N SER A 4 1.70 1.51 1.21
CA SER A 4 2.59 0.47 0.68
C SER A 4 3.33 0.87 -0.60
N ALA A 5 2.85 1.86 -1.34
CA ALA A 5 3.53 2.40 -2.51
C ALA A 5 4.59 3.46 -2.14
N VAL A 6 4.61 3.90 -0.87
CA VAL A 6 5.48 4.97 -0.35
C VAL A 6 6.72 4.41 0.34
N PHE A 7 6.61 3.22 0.95
CA PHE A 7 7.66 2.68 1.81
C PHE A 7 8.23 1.38 1.27
N GLU A 8 9.56 1.30 1.28
CA GLU A 8 10.30 0.06 1.13
C GLU A 8 10.51 -0.58 2.51
N TYR A 9 10.19 -1.88 2.64
CA TYR A 9 10.39 -2.63 3.88
C TYR A 9 11.68 -3.43 3.81
N THR A 10 12.64 -3.10 4.69
CA THR A 10 13.97 -3.68 4.66
C THR A 10 14.08 -4.99 5.47
N GLU A 11 15.13 -5.76 5.22
CA GLU A 11 15.48 -6.95 6.02
C GLU A 11 15.73 -6.64 7.51
N THR A 12 16.07 -5.40 7.82
CA THR A 12 16.24 -4.91 9.20
C THR A 12 14.93 -4.44 9.82
N HIS A 13 13.79 -4.76 9.20
CA HIS A 13 12.45 -4.40 9.64
C HIS A 13 12.20 -2.88 9.75
N ARG A 14 12.82 -2.10 8.88
CA ARG A 14 12.60 -0.66 8.76
C ARG A 14 11.79 -0.35 7.52
N LEU A 15 10.93 0.67 7.63
CA LEU A 15 10.24 1.30 6.52
C LEU A 15 11.06 2.51 6.07
N LEU A 16 11.46 2.52 4.80
CA LEU A 16 12.20 3.62 4.18
C LEU A 16 11.31 4.27 3.14
N SER A 17 11.19 5.59 3.19
CA SER A 17 10.41 6.32 2.19
C SER A 17 11.10 6.30 0.84
N ASN A 18 10.35 6.07 -0.22
CA ASN A 18 10.81 6.16 -1.61
C ASN A 18 10.47 7.50 -2.27
N TYR A 19 9.92 8.44 -1.51
CA TYR A 19 9.60 9.81 -1.95
C TYR A 19 8.64 9.87 -3.16
N SER A 20 7.85 8.83 -3.39
CA SER A 20 6.84 8.83 -4.46
C SER A 20 5.95 10.06 -4.37
N VAL A 21 5.72 10.69 -5.52
CA VAL A 21 4.81 11.83 -5.65
C VAL A 21 3.42 11.33 -6.02
N PHE A 22 2.44 11.79 -5.26
CA PHE A 22 1.03 11.56 -5.54
C PHE A 22 0.34 12.89 -5.82
N LEU A 23 -0.60 12.90 -6.75
CA LEU A 23 -1.57 13.98 -6.83
C LEU A 23 -2.81 13.59 -6.05
N VAL A 24 -3.28 14.51 -5.24
CA VAL A 24 -4.48 14.37 -4.41
C VAL A 24 -5.40 15.53 -4.73
N THR A 25 -6.65 15.22 -5.10
CA THR A 25 -7.68 16.23 -5.30
C THR A 25 -8.65 16.28 -4.11
N THR A 26 -9.22 17.44 -3.87
CA THR A 26 -10.36 17.62 -2.97
C THR A 26 -11.70 17.46 -3.70
N ASP A 27 -11.67 17.42 -5.05
CA ASP A 27 -12.84 17.21 -5.92
C ASP A 27 -12.50 16.25 -7.06
N ASN A 28 -12.92 15.00 -6.96
CA ASN A 28 -12.68 13.94 -7.93
C ASN A 28 -13.71 13.91 -9.10
N THR A 29 -14.62 14.85 -9.16
CA THR A 29 -15.66 14.90 -10.19
C THR A 29 -15.14 15.41 -11.52
N ASN A 30 -14.02 16.14 -11.52
CA ASN A 30 -13.38 16.68 -12.70
C ASN A 30 -12.10 15.91 -13.07
N ALA A 31 -11.72 15.92 -14.34
CA ALA A 31 -10.41 15.44 -14.77
C ALA A 31 -9.30 16.32 -14.16
N PHE A 32 -8.06 15.78 -14.12
CA PHE A 32 -6.91 16.56 -13.69
C PHE A 32 -6.73 17.82 -14.54
N ASP A 33 -6.61 18.96 -13.88
CA ASP A 33 -6.22 20.25 -14.45
C ASP A 33 -5.18 20.90 -13.52
N SER A 34 -4.03 21.29 -14.06
CA SER A 34 -2.95 21.93 -13.31
C SER A 34 -3.27 23.36 -12.83
N SER A 35 -4.37 23.94 -13.31
CA SER A 35 -4.88 25.23 -12.85
C SER A 35 -6.00 25.10 -11.79
N ASP A 36 -6.38 23.87 -11.43
CA ASP A 36 -7.43 23.61 -10.44
C ASP A 36 -6.86 23.74 -9.03
N ASP A 37 -7.41 24.66 -8.24
CA ASP A 37 -7.04 24.92 -6.85
C ASP A 37 -7.29 23.73 -5.91
N ASN A 38 -8.06 22.74 -6.36
CA ASN A 38 -8.39 21.53 -5.61
C ASN A 38 -7.28 20.47 -5.66
N VAL A 39 -6.22 20.65 -6.43
CA VAL A 39 -5.18 19.62 -6.64
C VAL A 39 -3.92 19.96 -5.86
N TYR A 40 -3.40 18.96 -5.15
CA TYR A 40 -2.18 19.02 -4.36
C TYR A 40 -1.21 17.93 -4.80
N ALA A 41 0.07 18.27 -4.97
CA ALA A 41 1.15 17.30 -5.04
C ALA A 41 1.61 16.97 -3.62
N VAL A 42 1.76 15.68 -3.32
CA VAL A 42 2.04 15.16 -1.98
C VAL A 42 3.16 14.14 -2.03
N GLN A 43 4.11 14.25 -1.10
CA GLN A 43 5.12 13.24 -0.79
C GLN A 43 5.04 12.84 0.69
N ILE A 44 5.34 11.59 1.00
CA ILE A 44 5.62 11.15 2.37
C ILE A 44 7.11 10.87 2.45
N THR A 45 7.83 11.57 3.33
CA THR A 45 9.29 11.58 3.37
C THR A 45 9.88 10.80 4.54
N SER A 46 9.09 10.52 5.57
CA SER A 46 9.49 9.71 6.72
C SER A 46 8.32 8.92 7.28
N TYR A 47 8.64 7.83 7.98
CA TYR A 47 7.74 7.06 8.84
C TYR A 47 8.08 7.24 10.32
N TYR A 48 9.26 7.81 10.59
CA TYR A 48 9.82 7.91 11.93
C TYR A 48 9.85 9.35 12.41
N GLY A 49 9.64 9.54 13.71
CA GLY A 49 9.63 10.85 14.36
C GLY A 49 9.51 10.71 15.87
N GLY A 50 8.58 11.44 16.49
CA GLY A 50 8.36 11.45 17.92
C GLY A 50 9.46 12.15 18.70
N ALA A 51 9.44 12.03 20.03
CA ALA A 51 10.37 12.73 20.92
C ALA A 51 11.83 12.29 20.73
N SER A 52 12.08 11.05 20.34
CA SER A 52 13.42 10.52 20.05
C SER A 52 13.86 10.73 18.59
N GLY A 53 12.97 11.16 17.71
CA GLY A 53 13.18 11.24 16.27
C GLY A 53 13.24 9.88 15.55
N SER A 54 13.01 8.77 16.26
CA SER A 54 13.15 7.42 15.73
C SER A 54 11.95 6.51 16.05
N GLU A 55 10.91 7.05 16.66
CA GLU A 55 9.68 6.33 16.97
C GLU A 55 8.88 6.09 15.70
N SER A 56 8.26 4.91 15.59
CA SER A 56 7.50 4.51 14.42
C SER A 56 6.06 5.04 14.46
N GLY A 57 5.49 5.34 13.28
CA GLY A 57 4.12 5.84 13.17
C GLY A 57 4.03 7.37 13.20
N TYR A 58 5.12 8.04 12.83
CA TYR A 58 5.19 9.50 12.71
C TYR A 58 5.48 9.89 11.25
N PRO A 59 4.51 9.72 10.32
CA PRO A 59 4.73 10.10 8.94
C PRO A 59 4.99 11.61 8.83
N THR A 60 6.05 11.95 8.08
CA THR A 60 6.29 13.32 7.63
C THR A 60 5.77 13.44 6.21
N ILE A 61 4.91 14.42 5.98
CA ILE A 61 4.33 14.72 4.68
C ILE A 61 4.78 16.09 4.20
N ARG A 62 5.03 16.18 2.89
CA ARG A 62 5.28 17.44 2.18
C ARG A 62 4.21 17.61 1.12
N TRP A 63 3.72 18.83 0.93
CA TRP A 63 2.71 19.09 -0.08
C TRP A 63 2.77 20.52 -0.61
N VAL A 64 2.23 20.70 -1.79
CA VAL A 64 2.08 22.01 -2.44
C VAL A 64 0.80 22.01 -3.28
N ASN A 65 0.09 23.13 -3.31
CA ASN A 65 -1.04 23.29 -4.23
C ASN A 65 -0.50 23.43 -5.66
N VAL A 66 -1.05 22.63 -6.58
CA VAL A 66 -0.57 22.51 -7.96
C VAL A 66 -0.81 23.79 -8.76
N ALA A 67 -1.98 24.42 -8.60
CA ALA A 67 -2.29 25.67 -9.31
C ALA A 67 -1.38 26.81 -8.80
N ALA A 68 -1.11 26.89 -7.49
CA ALA A 68 -0.19 27.86 -6.94
C ALA A 68 1.22 27.67 -7.47
N LEU A 69 1.73 26.44 -7.51
CA LEU A 69 3.05 26.13 -8.07
C LEU A 69 3.14 26.41 -9.57
N THR A 70 2.08 26.16 -10.33
CA THR A 70 2.01 26.47 -11.75
C THR A 70 2.06 27.98 -12.01
N ALA A 71 1.45 28.76 -11.12
CA ALA A 71 1.46 30.23 -11.21
C ALA A 71 2.80 30.84 -10.73
N ASP A 72 3.43 30.23 -9.73
CA ASP A 72 4.70 30.67 -9.14
C ASP A 72 5.57 29.46 -8.79
N PRO A 73 6.61 29.14 -9.60
CA PRO A 73 7.54 28.03 -9.32
C PRO A 73 8.27 28.11 -7.97
N ASP A 74 8.35 29.31 -7.38
CA ASP A 74 8.96 29.53 -6.05
C ASP A 74 7.96 29.36 -4.90
N THR A 75 6.75 28.87 -5.20
CA THR A 75 5.72 28.58 -4.19
C THR A 75 6.27 27.66 -3.09
N THR A 76 6.07 28.07 -1.86
CA THR A 76 6.61 27.36 -0.69
C THR A 76 5.94 26.01 -0.50
N VAL A 77 6.74 24.95 -0.51
CA VAL A 77 6.32 23.59 -0.10
C VAL A 77 6.05 23.61 1.41
N GLN A 78 4.92 23.05 1.79
CA GLN A 78 4.54 22.86 3.19
C GLN A 78 5.06 21.51 3.68
N GLU A 79 5.33 21.38 4.98
CA GLU A 79 5.76 20.13 5.61
C GLU A 79 5.21 20.01 7.02
N VAL A 80 4.82 18.79 7.42
CA VAL A 80 4.40 18.47 8.77
C VAL A 80 4.70 17.01 9.10
N THR A 81 5.08 16.75 10.37
CA THR A 81 5.14 15.39 10.94
C THR A 81 3.90 15.17 11.80
N LEU A 82 3.20 14.07 11.56
CA LEU A 82 1.97 13.70 12.23
C LEU A 82 2.23 12.60 13.26
N ASP A 83 1.60 12.68 14.44
CA ASP A 83 1.59 11.56 15.39
C ASP A 83 0.43 10.62 15.07
N ALA A 84 0.68 9.64 14.22
CA ALA A 84 -0.26 8.59 13.84
C ALA A 84 0.15 7.22 14.43
N SER A 85 0.87 7.23 15.57
CA SER A 85 1.45 6.04 16.17
C SER A 85 0.43 5.09 16.81
N SER A 86 -0.71 5.61 17.26
CA SER A 86 -1.76 4.85 17.96
C SER A 86 -3.10 4.84 17.23
N ASP A 87 -3.53 5.99 16.71
CA ASP A 87 -4.87 6.17 16.14
C ASP A 87 -4.81 6.77 14.74
N TRP A 88 -5.95 6.83 14.05
CA TRP A 88 -6.08 7.57 12.81
C TRP A 88 -5.96 9.07 13.04
N VAL A 89 -5.06 9.72 12.33
CA VAL A 89 -4.92 11.17 12.24
C VAL A 89 -5.45 11.62 10.88
N TYR A 90 -6.38 12.53 10.89
CA TYR A 90 -6.99 13.10 9.68
C TYR A 90 -6.36 14.45 9.39
N PHE A 91 -6.08 14.70 8.12
CA PHE A 91 -5.35 15.87 7.67
C PHE A 91 -6.08 16.57 6.54
N ASP A 92 -6.22 17.90 6.70
CA ASP A 92 -6.79 18.77 5.69
C ASP A 92 -5.66 19.49 4.93
N LEU A 93 -5.51 19.16 3.64
CA LEU A 93 -4.51 19.76 2.75
C LEU A 93 -4.76 21.25 2.50
N ILE A 94 -6.01 21.71 2.61
CA ILE A 94 -6.41 23.10 2.37
C ILE A 94 -5.89 24.00 3.50
N SER A 95 -6.20 23.62 4.74
CA SER A 95 -5.77 24.37 5.92
C SER A 95 -4.36 24.04 6.39
N GLY A 96 -3.78 22.93 5.92
CA GLY A 96 -2.50 22.42 6.38
C GLY A 96 -2.49 21.96 7.83
N SER A 97 -3.62 21.45 8.32
CA SER A 97 -3.82 21.13 9.73
C SER A 97 -4.47 19.76 9.95
N THR A 98 -4.22 19.20 11.14
CA THR A 98 -4.93 18.01 11.59
C THR A 98 -6.37 18.35 11.98
N VAL A 99 -7.27 17.37 11.77
CA VAL A 99 -8.70 17.49 12.05
C VAL A 99 -9.04 16.60 13.22
N ALA A 100 -9.47 17.21 14.35
CA ALA A 100 -9.80 16.48 15.57
C ALA A 100 -11.13 15.72 15.48
N GLU A 101 -12.10 16.25 14.74
CA GLU A 101 -13.42 15.64 14.53
C GLU A 101 -13.64 15.51 13.02
N PRO A 102 -13.27 14.37 12.40
CA PRO A 102 -13.42 14.17 10.97
C PRO A 102 -14.91 14.14 10.58
N SER A 103 -15.25 14.86 9.52
CA SER A 103 -16.56 14.89 8.88
C SER A 103 -16.46 14.59 7.39
N ALA A 104 -17.57 14.60 6.66
CA ALA A 104 -17.59 14.26 5.24
C ALA A 104 -16.61 15.10 4.40
N ASP A 105 -16.34 16.35 4.78
CA ASP A 105 -15.72 17.35 3.88
C ASP A 105 -14.54 18.12 4.48
N ASN A 106 -14.07 17.78 5.69
CA ASN A 106 -13.04 18.58 6.36
C ASN A 106 -11.65 17.92 6.40
N TRP A 107 -11.42 16.84 5.66
CA TRP A 107 -10.11 16.21 5.52
C TRP A 107 -9.98 15.52 4.16
N GLN A 108 -8.76 15.33 3.67
CA GLN A 108 -8.49 14.61 2.42
C GLN A 108 -7.65 13.36 2.64
N LEU A 109 -6.73 13.39 3.61
CA LEU A 109 -5.84 12.27 3.91
C LEU A 109 -5.99 11.82 5.36
N GLY A 110 -6.03 10.51 5.57
CA GLY A 110 -5.97 9.90 6.90
C GLY A 110 -4.74 9.02 7.02
N PHE A 111 -4.07 9.07 8.18
CA PHE A 111 -2.86 8.33 8.48
C PHE A 111 -3.04 7.48 9.73
N SER A 112 -2.60 6.24 9.69
CA SER A 112 -2.45 5.38 10.87
C SER A 112 -1.23 4.51 10.67
N ARG A 113 -0.17 4.81 11.41
CA ARG A 113 1.15 4.20 11.23
C ARG A 113 1.60 4.34 9.76
N TYR A 114 1.79 3.22 9.05
CA TYR A 114 2.15 3.18 7.62
C TYR A 114 0.96 3.14 6.66
N SER A 115 -0.25 3.13 7.18
CA SER A 115 -1.46 3.12 6.37
C SER A 115 -1.90 4.54 6.03
N VAL A 116 -2.28 4.75 4.77
CA VAL A 116 -2.81 6.02 4.27
C VAL A 116 -4.11 5.76 3.54
N LYS A 117 -5.09 6.63 3.75
CA LYS A 117 -6.39 6.59 3.07
C LYS A 117 -6.82 7.99 2.61
N THR A 118 -7.68 8.04 1.61
CA THR A 118 -8.33 9.28 1.17
C THR A 118 -9.77 9.34 1.71
N ASN A 119 -10.31 10.55 1.87
CA ASN A 119 -11.70 10.76 2.24
C ASN A 119 -12.61 10.52 1.04
N SER A 120 -12.74 9.26 0.65
CA SER A 120 -13.55 8.85 -0.50
C SER A 120 -13.81 7.34 -0.46
N GLY A 121 -14.73 6.87 -1.27
CA GLY A 121 -14.99 5.45 -1.43
C GLY A 121 -15.42 4.78 -0.12
N ILE A 122 -14.68 3.76 0.32
CA ILE A 122 -15.01 3.04 1.57
C ILE A 122 -14.55 3.76 2.84
N SER A 123 -13.70 4.78 2.73
CA SER A 123 -13.09 5.47 3.89
C SER A 123 -13.73 6.81 4.20
N GLY A 124 -14.63 7.30 3.35
CA GLY A 124 -15.34 8.55 3.57
C GLY A 124 -16.24 8.94 2.41
N ASP A 125 -17.12 9.87 2.68
CA ASP A 125 -18.18 10.32 1.75
C ASP A 125 -17.79 11.58 0.96
N SER A 126 -16.54 12.05 1.07
CA SER A 126 -16.06 13.23 0.34
C SER A 126 -15.68 12.88 -1.12
N ALA A 127 -15.47 13.93 -1.89
CA ALA A 127 -14.97 13.85 -3.26
C ALA A 127 -13.44 13.84 -3.35
N ALA A 128 -12.70 13.48 -2.29
CA ALA A 128 -11.27 13.32 -2.39
C ALA A 128 -10.90 12.18 -3.36
N GLY A 129 -9.78 12.35 -4.04
CA GLY A 129 -9.25 11.32 -4.95
C GLY A 129 -7.75 11.44 -5.05
N SER A 130 -7.10 10.41 -5.55
CA SER A 130 -5.65 10.44 -5.73
C SER A 130 -5.20 9.61 -6.92
N PHE A 131 -3.99 9.87 -7.39
CA PHE A 131 -3.26 8.93 -8.22
C PHE A 131 -1.75 9.07 -8.02
N PHE A 132 -1.04 7.99 -8.32
CA PHE A 132 0.41 7.96 -8.37
C PHE A 132 0.90 8.79 -9.56
N ALA A 133 1.75 9.75 -9.29
CA ALA A 133 2.25 10.66 -10.29
C ALA A 133 3.66 10.29 -10.76
N GLN A 134 4.58 10.08 -9.82
CA GLN A 134 5.98 9.86 -10.15
C GLN A 134 6.69 9.07 -9.05
N GLN A 135 7.55 8.13 -9.45
CA GLN A 135 8.59 7.56 -8.61
C GLN A 135 9.90 8.30 -8.91
N PRO A 136 10.48 9.04 -7.97
CA PRO A 136 11.79 9.64 -8.16
C PRO A 136 12.85 8.57 -8.46
N ALA A 137 13.79 8.91 -9.36
CA ALA A 137 14.85 8.00 -9.75
C ALA A 137 15.87 7.78 -8.63
N GLY A 138 16.60 6.66 -8.72
CA GLY A 138 17.75 6.37 -7.86
C GLY A 138 17.48 5.39 -6.72
N PHE A 139 16.24 5.18 -6.30
CA PHE A 139 15.91 4.23 -5.23
C PHE A 139 15.84 2.77 -5.69
N TYR A 140 15.62 2.54 -6.98
CA TYR A 140 15.44 1.21 -7.56
C TYR A 140 16.31 1.03 -8.80
N ASP A 141 16.78 -0.20 -9.03
CA ASP A 141 17.46 -0.56 -10.27
C ASP A 141 16.48 -0.77 -11.43
N ALA A 142 17.01 -1.17 -12.59
CA ALA A 142 16.21 -1.38 -13.81
C ALA A 142 15.23 -2.56 -13.69
N GLU A 143 15.46 -3.47 -12.78
CA GLU A 143 14.65 -4.63 -12.45
C GLU A 143 13.60 -4.33 -11.37
N GLY A 144 13.60 -3.10 -10.81
CA GLY A 144 12.71 -2.67 -9.75
C GLY A 144 13.14 -3.12 -8.34
N THR A 145 14.38 -3.58 -8.18
CA THR A 145 14.93 -3.97 -6.88
C THR A 145 15.43 -2.74 -6.12
N ALA A 146 15.10 -2.66 -4.83
CA ALA A 146 15.49 -1.53 -4.00
C ALA A 146 17.01 -1.46 -3.78
N ILE A 147 17.60 -0.30 -4.06
CA ILE A 147 18.99 0.03 -3.77
C ILE A 147 19.05 0.61 -2.35
N ILE A 148 19.16 -0.25 -1.34
CA ILE A 148 18.99 0.13 0.08
C ILE A 148 19.91 1.29 0.50
N SER A 149 21.13 1.39 -0.03
CA SER A 149 22.04 2.51 0.26
C SER A 149 21.51 3.86 -0.23
N ALA A 150 20.72 3.89 -1.28
CA ALA A 150 20.16 5.10 -1.86
C ALA A 150 19.18 5.81 -0.91
N PHE A 151 18.50 5.04 -0.04
CA PHE A 151 17.56 5.59 0.94
C PHE A 151 18.22 6.35 2.10
N SER A 152 19.55 6.41 2.13
CA SER A 152 20.35 7.23 3.05
C SER A 152 21.36 8.11 2.33
N ASP A 153 21.32 8.14 1.01
CA ASP A 153 22.17 8.99 0.18
C ASP A 153 21.56 10.40 0.07
N GLY A 154 22.28 11.39 0.57
CA GLY A 154 21.79 12.77 0.62
C GLY A 154 21.51 13.38 -0.76
N ASP A 155 22.27 13.02 -1.78
CA ASP A 155 22.09 13.54 -3.13
C ASP A 155 20.83 12.92 -3.80
N VAL A 156 20.61 11.61 -3.58
CA VAL A 156 19.41 10.92 -4.05
C VAL A 156 18.16 11.48 -3.36
N ILE A 157 18.21 11.66 -2.03
CA ILE A 157 17.13 12.22 -1.25
C ILE A 157 16.81 13.65 -1.71
N ALA A 158 17.81 14.52 -1.86
CA ALA A 158 17.59 15.89 -2.31
C ALA A 158 16.97 15.97 -3.71
N ALA A 159 17.40 15.12 -4.64
CA ALA A 159 16.80 15.03 -5.96
C ALA A 159 15.34 14.51 -5.90
N ALA A 160 15.07 13.55 -5.01
CA ALA A 160 13.73 13.01 -4.81
C ALA A 160 12.78 14.04 -4.17
N GLU A 161 13.27 14.83 -3.23
CA GLU A 161 12.49 15.93 -2.64
C GLU A 161 12.16 17.03 -3.68
N ALA A 162 13.07 17.31 -4.60
CA ALA A 162 12.85 18.26 -5.69
C ALA A 162 11.76 17.77 -6.68
N ALA A 163 11.57 16.47 -6.81
CA ALA A 163 10.54 15.91 -7.68
C ALA A 163 9.11 16.34 -7.31
N LEU A 164 8.87 16.73 -6.05
CA LEU A 164 7.56 17.24 -5.62
C LEU A 164 7.11 18.48 -6.39
N THR A 165 8.05 19.31 -6.83
CA THR A 165 7.78 20.55 -7.55
C THR A 165 8.17 20.48 -9.04
N ASP A 166 8.61 19.30 -9.51
CA ASP A 166 8.94 19.10 -10.92
C ASP A 166 7.67 18.85 -11.74
N THR A 167 7.19 19.91 -12.38
CA THR A 167 5.98 19.88 -13.20
C THR A 167 6.19 19.34 -14.62
N SER A 168 7.41 18.96 -14.98
CA SER A 168 7.77 18.60 -16.36
C SER A 168 7.03 17.37 -16.90
N GLY A 169 6.65 16.44 -16.02
CA GLY A 169 5.85 15.25 -16.34
C GLY A 169 4.33 15.45 -16.26
N TRP A 170 3.84 16.60 -15.79
CA TRP A 170 2.41 16.78 -15.49
C TRP A 170 1.53 16.89 -16.74
N ALA A 171 2.08 17.22 -17.89
CA ALA A 171 1.33 17.23 -19.15
C ALA A 171 0.78 15.84 -19.53
N GLU A 172 1.49 14.76 -19.15
CA GLU A 172 1.02 13.39 -19.36
C GLU A 172 -0.17 13.05 -18.43
N TRP A 173 -0.30 13.74 -17.31
CA TRP A 173 -1.40 13.55 -16.36
C TRP A 173 -2.69 14.24 -16.83
N GLY A 174 -2.61 15.26 -17.67
CA GLY A 174 -3.76 15.90 -18.30
C GLY A 174 -4.62 14.97 -19.16
N SER A 175 -4.12 13.77 -19.49
CA SER A 175 -4.91 12.72 -20.12
C SER A 175 -5.75 11.90 -19.14
N ARG A 176 -5.55 12.05 -17.83
CA ARG A 176 -6.31 11.32 -16.81
C ARG A 176 -7.68 11.95 -16.63
N THR A 177 -8.70 11.15 -16.86
CA THR A 177 -10.11 11.57 -16.80
C THR A 177 -10.81 11.11 -15.51
N ALA A 178 -10.11 10.34 -14.67
CA ALA A 178 -10.66 9.80 -13.43
C ALA A 178 -9.61 9.73 -12.34
N TRP A 179 -10.00 10.11 -11.14
CA TRP A 179 -9.26 9.93 -9.90
C TRP A 179 -9.56 8.56 -9.28
N ALA A 180 -8.58 7.94 -8.69
CA ALA A 180 -8.80 6.77 -7.85
C ALA A 180 -9.40 7.22 -6.51
N THR A 181 -10.48 6.58 -6.12
CA THR A 181 -11.07 6.71 -4.78
C THR A 181 -10.57 5.59 -3.88
N ASP A 182 -10.65 5.79 -2.56
CA ASP A 182 -10.18 4.78 -1.63
C ASP A 182 -11.04 3.51 -1.75
N ALA A 183 -10.35 2.38 -1.80
CA ALA A 183 -10.95 1.06 -1.86
C ALA A 183 -10.18 0.11 -0.96
N ALA A 184 -10.86 -0.86 -0.38
CA ALA A 184 -10.19 -1.89 0.39
C ALA A 184 -9.49 -2.85 -0.57
N TYR A 185 -8.24 -2.56 -0.89
CA TYR A 185 -7.38 -3.50 -1.60
C TYR A 185 -6.80 -4.51 -0.62
N SER A 186 -6.92 -5.79 -0.94
CA SER A 186 -6.14 -6.80 -0.26
C SER A 186 -4.74 -6.87 -0.89
N SER A 187 -3.68 -6.78 -0.10
CA SER A 187 -2.33 -7.09 -0.57
C SER A 187 -2.17 -8.54 -0.97
N LEU A 188 -3.11 -9.39 -0.56
CA LEU A 188 -3.18 -10.81 -0.89
C LEU A 188 -3.95 -11.08 -2.19
N ASN A 189 -4.79 -10.14 -2.63
CA ASN A 189 -5.51 -10.21 -3.89
C ASN A 189 -5.61 -8.82 -4.51
N PRO A 190 -4.81 -8.51 -5.56
CA PRO A 190 -4.82 -7.20 -6.22
C PRO A 190 -6.16 -6.88 -6.92
N ASP A 191 -6.99 -7.89 -7.16
CA ASP A 191 -8.32 -7.71 -7.77
C ASP A 191 -9.41 -7.40 -6.74
N TYR A 192 -9.08 -7.35 -5.44
CA TYR A 192 -10.03 -7.00 -4.39
C TYR A 192 -10.42 -5.53 -4.47
N GLN A 193 -11.70 -5.28 -4.64
CA GLN A 193 -12.30 -3.94 -4.81
C GLN A 193 -13.40 -3.67 -3.78
N GLY A 194 -13.07 -3.78 -2.49
CA GLY A 194 -13.99 -3.48 -1.40
C GLY A 194 -14.86 -4.64 -0.94
N ALA A 195 -14.85 -5.77 -1.64
CA ALA A 195 -15.48 -7.02 -1.21
C ALA A 195 -14.59 -8.20 -1.60
N TYR A 196 -14.49 -9.21 -0.76
CA TYR A 196 -13.79 -10.43 -1.13
C TYR A 196 -14.61 -11.19 -2.17
N PRO A 197 -14.02 -11.61 -3.30
CA PRO A 197 -14.75 -12.31 -4.35
C PRO A 197 -15.15 -13.74 -3.97
N GLY A 198 -14.80 -14.19 -2.78
CA GLY A 198 -14.97 -15.55 -2.30
C GLY A 198 -13.65 -16.07 -1.71
N LEU A 199 -13.27 -17.29 -2.07
CA LEU A 199 -11.99 -17.86 -1.66
C LEU A 199 -10.82 -17.14 -2.33
N LEU A 200 -9.76 -16.87 -1.56
CA LEU A 200 -8.47 -16.41 -2.07
C LEU A 200 -7.53 -17.62 -2.19
N GLU A 201 -7.13 -17.95 -3.40
CA GLU A 201 -6.37 -19.17 -3.70
C GLU A 201 -4.86 -18.99 -3.49
N TYR A 202 -4.25 -19.93 -2.77
CA TYR A 202 -2.81 -19.95 -2.43
C TYR A 202 -2.14 -21.28 -2.78
N GLY A 203 -2.54 -21.89 -3.86
CA GLY A 203 -2.02 -23.18 -4.29
C GLY A 203 -2.58 -24.33 -3.46
N PHE A 204 -1.94 -24.77 -2.38
CA PHE A 204 -2.41 -25.90 -1.55
C PHE A 204 -3.68 -25.63 -0.76
N TYR A 205 -4.00 -24.38 -0.50
CA TYR A 205 -5.14 -23.95 0.29
C TYR A 205 -5.73 -22.66 -0.25
N SER A 206 -6.94 -22.39 0.17
CA SER A 206 -7.61 -21.12 -0.03
C SER A 206 -7.90 -20.46 1.32
N TYR A 207 -7.93 -19.16 1.36
CA TYR A 207 -8.37 -18.37 2.50
C TYR A 207 -9.83 -17.96 2.28
N ASP A 208 -10.68 -18.27 3.26
CA ASP A 208 -12.09 -17.90 3.26
C ASP A 208 -12.35 -16.69 4.16
N PRO A 209 -12.36 -15.48 3.60
CA PRO A 209 -12.53 -14.27 4.40
C PRO A 209 -13.94 -14.09 4.96
N THR A 210 -14.93 -14.75 4.36
CA THR A 210 -16.34 -14.56 4.68
C THR A 210 -16.96 -15.71 5.46
N GLY A 211 -16.30 -16.87 5.49
CA GLY A 211 -16.85 -18.09 6.06
C GLY A 211 -17.88 -18.80 5.17
N ALA A 212 -18.00 -18.41 3.89
CA ALA A 212 -18.97 -18.99 2.98
C ALA A 212 -18.71 -20.48 2.68
N VAL A 213 -17.47 -20.93 2.77
CA VAL A 213 -17.05 -22.30 2.50
C VAL A 213 -16.67 -23.03 3.79
N ALA A 214 -15.85 -22.40 4.64
CA ALA A 214 -15.41 -22.98 5.90
C ALA A 214 -16.48 -22.97 7.01
N GLY A 215 -17.52 -22.14 6.87
CA GLY A 215 -18.55 -21.91 7.88
C GLY A 215 -18.17 -20.83 8.91
N THR A 216 -16.89 -20.48 9.04
CA THR A 216 -16.37 -19.42 9.90
C THR A 216 -15.43 -18.54 9.08
N ALA A 217 -15.61 -17.21 9.20
CA ALA A 217 -14.77 -16.24 8.51
C ALA A 217 -13.30 -16.36 8.92
N HIS A 218 -12.42 -16.01 7.99
CA HIS A 218 -10.96 -16.00 8.17
C HIS A 218 -10.30 -17.38 8.35
N MET A 219 -10.96 -18.45 7.96
CA MET A 219 -10.41 -19.80 7.94
C MET A 219 -9.68 -20.13 6.65
N LEU A 220 -8.73 -21.07 6.73
CA LEU A 220 -8.09 -21.69 5.59
C LEU A 220 -8.86 -22.98 5.23
N VAL A 221 -8.96 -23.25 3.94
CA VAL A 221 -9.60 -24.44 3.38
C VAL A 221 -8.59 -25.17 2.51
N ALA A 222 -8.40 -26.46 2.68
CA ALA A 222 -7.51 -27.25 1.82
C ALA A 222 -8.05 -27.25 0.38
N ALA A 223 -7.12 -27.18 -0.59
CA ALA A 223 -7.39 -27.32 -2.02
C ALA A 223 -6.74 -28.63 -2.54
N PRO A 224 -7.33 -29.80 -2.26
CA PRO A 224 -6.71 -31.10 -2.50
C PRO A 224 -6.53 -31.43 -3.98
N GLU A 225 -7.22 -30.72 -4.87
CA GLU A 225 -7.05 -30.79 -6.32
C GLU A 225 -5.71 -30.18 -6.79
N ASN A 226 -5.11 -29.32 -5.98
CA ASN A 226 -3.84 -28.64 -6.29
C ASN A 226 -2.67 -29.43 -5.69
N GLY A 227 -1.74 -29.82 -6.55
CA GLY A 227 -0.55 -30.56 -6.16
C GLY A 227 0.74 -29.95 -6.71
N VAL A 228 1.86 -30.36 -6.13
CA VAL A 228 3.20 -29.98 -6.63
C VAL A 228 4.01 -31.22 -6.92
N MET A 229 4.93 -31.08 -7.88
CA MET A 229 5.99 -32.03 -8.15
C MET A 229 7.29 -31.52 -7.49
N LEU A 230 7.88 -32.37 -6.68
CA LEU A 230 9.16 -32.13 -6.04
C LEU A 230 10.22 -33.01 -6.74
N ARG A 231 11.41 -32.46 -6.94
CA ARG A 231 12.56 -33.19 -7.47
C ARG A 231 13.64 -33.28 -6.40
N SER A 232 14.24 -34.44 -6.22
CA SER A 232 15.37 -34.58 -5.31
C SER A 232 16.54 -33.70 -5.71
N GLY A 233 17.40 -33.35 -4.77
CA GLY A 233 18.63 -32.56 -5.03
C GLY A 233 19.62 -33.27 -5.97
N SER A 234 19.62 -34.61 -5.96
CA SER A 234 20.39 -35.43 -6.93
C SER A 234 19.72 -35.47 -8.32
N GLY A 235 18.46 -35.11 -8.43
CA GLY A 235 17.76 -35.03 -9.70
C GLY A 235 17.26 -36.35 -10.26
N ASN A 236 17.34 -37.46 -9.51
CA ASN A 236 17.05 -38.83 -9.95
C ASN A 236 15.78 -39.41 -9.28
N SER A 237 15.12 -38.68 -8.41
CA SER A 237 13.82 -39.09 -7.90
C SER A 237 12.84 -37.89 -7.83
N TYR A 238 11.56 -38.22 -7.84
CA TYR A 238 10.47 -37.25 -7.81
C TYR A 238 9.45 -37.65 -6.75
N ALA A 239 8.80 -36.64 -6.19
CA ALA A 239 7.62 -36.84 -5.38
C ALA A 239 6.51 -35.88 -5.87
N ARG A 240 5.25 -36.33 -5.78
CA ARG A 240 4.11 -35.43 -5.87
C ARG A 240 3.41 -35.39 -4.53
N MET A 241 2.91 -34.23 -4.16
CA MET A 241 2.15 -34.08 -2.93
C MET A 241 1.03 -33.05 -3.09
N HIS A 242 0.00 -33.18 -2.27
CA HIS A 242 -1.03 -32.17 -2.07
C HIS A 242 -1.45 -32.10 -0.60
N LEU A 243 -2.11 -31.01 -0.23
CA LEU A 243 -2.74 -30.86 1.08
C LEU A 243 -4.13 -31.51 1.01
N SER A 244 -4.29 -32.69 1.62
CA SER A 244 -5.56 -33.43 1.56
C SER A 244 -6.60 -32.92 2.55
N SER A 245 -6.18 -32.39 3.70
CA SER A 245 -7.09 -31.76 4.66
C SER A 245 -6.41 -30.74 5.56
N LEU A 246 -7.20 -29.78 6.02
CA LEU A 246 -6.83 -28.80 7.04
C LEU A 246 -7.96 -28.75 8.06
N GLN A 247 -7.64 -29.02 9.32
CA GLN A 247 -8.62 -29.11 10.41
C GLN A 247 -8.24 -28.13 11.53
N TYR A 248 -9.22 -27.40 12.01
CA TYR A 248 -9.11 -26.53 13.18
C TYR A 248 -9.52 -27.29 14.44
N ALA A 249 -8.83 -27.06 15.54
CA ALA A 249 -9.18 -27.64 16.84
C ALA A 249 -10.56 -27.15 17.33
N ASP A 250 -10.91 -25.91 16.99
CA ASP A 250 -12.24 -25.34 17.13
C ASP A 250 -12.70 -24.77 15.80
N ALA A 251 -13.74 -25.37 15.23
CA ALA A 251 -14.31 -24.94 13.94
C ALA A 251 -15.02 -23.56 13.97
N ALA A 252 -15.19 -22.97 15.15
CA ALA A 252 -15.75 -21.64 15.31
C ALA A 252 -14.68 -20.57 15.58
N ASP A 253 -13.40 -20.97 15.73
CA ASP A 253 -12.28 -20.08 16.02
C ASP A 253 -11.16 -20.22 14.98
N ALA A 254 -11.05 -19.24 14.08
CA ALA A 254 -10.01 -19.19 13.05
C ALA A 254 -8.58 -19.04 13.64
N SER A 255 -8.43 -18.69 14.91
CA SER A 255 -7.15 -18.61 15.61
C SER A 255 -6.76 -19.88 16.33
N SER A 256 -7.65 -20.89 16.37
CA SER A 256 -7.38 -22.17 17.03
C SER A 256 -6.30 -22.95 16.29
N GLN A 257 -5.67 -23.88 17.00
CA GLN A 257 -4.62 -24.74 16.44
C GLN A 257 -5.12 -25.49 15.21
N THR A 258 -4.29 -25.54 14.16
CA THR A 258 -4.61 -26.25 12.90
C THR A 258 -3.78 -27.52 12.73
N THR A 259 -4.40 -28.55 12.18
CA THR A 259 -3.74 -29.79 11.75
C THR A 259 -3.79 -29.86 10.22
N TRP A 260 -2.63 -30.02 9.61
CA TRP A 260 -2.42 -30.10 8.17
C TRP A 260 -2.07 -31.53 7.79
N THR A 261 -2.82 -32.12 6.90
CA THR A 261 -2.56 -33.47 6.37
C THR A 261 -2.17 -33.38 4.90
N PHE A 262 -0.96 -33.89 4.61
CA PHE A 262 -0.45 -33.98 3.26
C PHE A 262 -0.42 -35.44 2.80
N ASP A 263 -0.91 -35.70 1.62
CA ASP A 263 -0.69 -36.95 0.92
C ASP A 263 0.43 -36.77 -0.11
N PHE A 264 1.34 -37.73 -0.17
CA PHE A 264 2.42 -37.69 -1.14
C PHE A 264 2.81 -39.09 -1.62
N GLU A 265 3.23 -39.15 -2.89
CA GLU A 265 3.76 -40.34 -3.52
C GLU A 265 5.20 -40.07 -3.97
N VAL A 266 6.09 -40.96 -3.63
CA VAL A 266 7.50 -40.87 -4.01
C VAL A 266 7.80 -41.88 -5.10
N GLN A 267 8.34 -41.42 -6.22
CA GLN A 267 8.96 -42.28 -7.22
C GLN A 267 10.37 -42.63 -6.73
N PRO A 268 10.68 -43.89 -6.49
CA PRO A 268 12.02 -44.29 -6.08
C PRO A 268 13.08 -43.91 -7.12
N GLU A 269 14.32 -43.81 -6.65
CA GLU A 269 15.46 -43.65 -7.56
C GLU A 269 15.48 -44.79 -8.56
N THR A 270 15.65 -44.48 -9.83
CA THR A 270 15.99 -45.44 -10.85
C THR A 270 17.51 -45.64 -10.78
N GLU A 271 17.96 -46.87 -10.52
CA GLU A 271 19.36 -47.27 -10.55
C GLU A 271 20.03 -46.97 -11.90
#